data_3ad190f28cf44e2cb9bc1f4a499ac08c
#
_entry.id   3ad190f28cf44e2cb9bc1f4a499ac08c
#
_cell.length_a   1.000
_cell.length_b   1.000
_cell.length_c   1.000
_cell.angle_alpha   90.00
_cell.angle_beta   90.00
_cell.angle_gamma   90.00
#
_symmetry.space_group_name_H-M   'P 1'
#
loop_
_entity.id
_entity.type
_entity.pdbx_description
1 polymer ?
#
loop_
_entity_poly.entity_id
_entity_poly.type
_entity_poly.pdbx_seq_one_letter_code
_entity_poly.pdbx_strand_id
1 'polypeptide(L)'
;MICSNRAVWRTAGLAVGTATALLTAGPPARLAGQSTTPTIDTIIVVNRNVFDLQEADAPGFIARLANRLHARTRAGVIRGTLLVNPGDRYDSARVAESERALRNLNVFSRVRIDTTRLDGRLALRVATTDGWSTKPQIGYSSAGGDVTWLVGLVEDNLLGTATSFTAVYNKTPDRRTFDLGHVNPHFLSRHGWLQARYSNKSDGDRGTWLVGVPFYETAARRAFTTDGEAASERVLVFRDGDTSAIVERRALRVGIAAGFAPHATSAGYLRLWLAGQWRREDFAPEGTTVFPRSVFGTVGAGMDVGHVRFQVLERFNSYARREDVDVSQVLHVGVWAAPRAWGYPSGQAGVGPEVSGQLAAPWRRGFAVLWAAANGVLTGGVPDSGRVAGALTIASQNLRHQTLIVHAEGAALRRPKPGAEFDLWNSQNGPRVFGIHQFTGTRRVWLALEDRLLVADDLWGLMGVGVAPFLDYGGAWYADEPARLGGAVGMSLRIGPTRAVRGDVAEFAVGYRFGKGFSGSRWGLAIRKGVRY
;
A
#
# COMPACT_ATOMS: atom_id res chain seq x y z
N MET A 1 7.89 4.57 -11.68
CA MET A 1 7.60 3.64 -10.55
C MET A 1 7.27 4.47 -9.32
N ILE A 2 6.03 4.92 -9.21
CA ILE A 2 5.55 5.60 -8.01
C ILE A 2 4.98 4.50 -7.11
N CYS A 3 5.83 3.92 -6.25
CA CYS A 3 5.30 3.27 -5.06
C CYS A 3 4.62 4.37 -4.25
N SER A 4 3.31 4.45 -4.41
CA SER A 4 2.47 5.37 -3.67
C SER A 4 2.77 5.22 -2.17
N ASN A 5 2.91 6.34 -1.48
CA ASN A 5 2.93 6.48 -0.03
C ASN A 5 1.63 5.97 0.64
N ARG A 6 1.08 4.83 0.18
CA ARG A 6 -0.16 4.26 0.69
C ARG A 6 -0.03 3.55 2.05
N ALA A 7 1.18 3.40 2.58
CA ALA A 7 1.37 2.59 3.80
C ALA A 7 1.20 3.37 5.11
N VAL A 8 1.36 4.67 5.13
CA VAL A 8 1.33 5.45 6.38
C VAL A 8 0.00 6.19 6.59
N TRP A 9 -0.74 6.48 5.52
CA TRP A 9 -2.06 7.12 5.55
C TRP A 9 -3.20 6.19 5.14
N ARG A 10 -3.06 4.88 5.32
CA ARG A 10 -4.17 3.93 5.15
C ARG A 10 -5.13 3.96 6.33
N THR A 11 -5.56 5.15 6.69
CA THR A 11 -6.73 5.33 7.55
C THR A 11 -7.49 6.55 7.09
N ALA A 12 -7.86 6.59 5.83
CA ALA A 12 -8.84 7.56 5.42
C ALA A 12 -9.46 7.10 4.13
N GLY A 13 -10.54 6.82 4.22
CA GLY A 13 -11.50 6.96 3.65
C GLY A 13 -12.74 6.60 3.22
N LEU A 14 -13.81 6.77 3.01
CA LEU A 14 -15.00 7.47 2.78
C LEU A 14 -16.29 6.75 2.53
N ALA A 15 -17.36 7.22 2.97
CA ALA A 15 -18.64 7.15 2.27
C ALA A 15 -19.55 8.33 2.63
N VAL A 16 -20.15 8.94 1.65
CA VAL A 16 -21.39 9.68 1.80
C VAL A 16 -22.53 8.72 1.56
N GLY A 17 -23.19 8.32 2.63
CA GLY A 17 -24.46 7.61 2.57
C GLY A 17 -25.33 8.21 3.64
N THR A 18 -26.49 8.70 3.28
CA THR A 18 -27.57 9.18 4.15
C THR A 18 -27.83 8.18 5.29
N ALA A 19 -27.20 8.43 6.44
CA ALA A 19 -27.53 7.77 7.69
C ALA A 19 -28.64 8.56 8.39
N THR A 20 -29.86 8.42 7.85
CA THR A 20 -31.07 8.71 8.61
C THR A 20 -31.68 7.39 9.05
N ALA A 21 -31.91 7.28 10.36
CA ALA A 21 -32.52 6.14 11.04
C ALA A 21 -31.61 4.94 11.34
N LEU A 22 -30.97 5.00 12.52
CA LEU A 22 -30.79 3.86 13.43
C LEU A 22 -30.25 4.35 14.79
N LEU A 23 -30.99 5.24 15.42
CA LEU A 23 -30.84 5.62 16.81
C LEU A 23 -32.10 5.25 17.59
N THR A 24 -32.41 3.94 17.67
CA THR A 24 -33.30 3.41 18.70
C THR A 24 -33.07 1.91 18.83
N ALA A 25 -31.97 1.52 19.42
CA ALA A 25 -31.87 0.25 20.12
C ALA A 25 -31.12 0.54 21.41
N GLY A 26 -31.83 0.67 22.50
CA GLY A 26 -31.26 0.73 23.83
C GLY A 26 -30.40 -0.49 24.10
N PRO A 27 -29.32 -0.37 24.89
CA PRO A 27 -28.46 -1.51 25.19
C PRO A 27 -29.30 -2.57 25.93
N PRO A 28 -29.17 -3.84 25.58
CA PRO A 28 -29.78 -4.91 26.38
C PRO A 28 -29.19 -4.83 27.79
N ALA A 29 -30.05 -4.85 28.79
CA ALA A 29 -29.64 -4.88 30.18
C ALA A 29 -28.67 -6.06 30.40
N ARG A 30 -27.42 -5.75 30.62
CA ARG A 30 -26.43 -6.73 31.04
C ARG A 30 -26.75 -7.10 32.48
N LEU A 31 -27.18 -8.31 32.69
CA LEU A 31 -27.11 -8.99 33.97
C LEU A 31 -25.65 -8.90 34.47
N ALA A 32 -25.46 -8.19 35.57
CA ALA A 32 -24.16 -7.98 36.19
C ALA A 32 -23.68 -9.25 36.87
N GLY A 33 -23.09 -10.14 36.08
CA GLY A 33 -22.12 -11.10 36.57
C GLY A 33 -20.76 -10.40 36.52
N GLN A 34 -20.18 -10.08 37.65
CA GLN A 34 -18.79 -9.57 37.74
C GLN A 34 -17.80 -10.66 37.33
N SER A 35 -17.67 -10.92 36.05
CA SER A 35 -16.51 -11.61 35.53
C SER A 35 -15.36 -10.60 35.49
N THR A 36 -14.50 -10.59 36.50
CA THR A 36 -13.26 -9.84 36.49
C THR A 36 -12.45 -10.29 35.29
N THR A 37 -12.34 -9.44 34.27
CA THR A 37 -11.51 -9.71 33.10
C THR A 37 -10.10 -10.02 33.60
N PRO A 38 -9.52 -11.20 33.28
CA PRO A 38 -8.23 -11.59 33.84
C PRO A 38 -7.12 -10.63 33.40
N THR A 39 -6.16 -10.39 34.27
CA THR A 39 -4.97 -9.58 33.99
C THR A 39 -3.89 -10.47 33.39
N ILE A 40 -3.19 -9.97 32.39
CA ILE A 40 -2.03 -10.63 31.78
C ILE A 40 -0.87 -10.55 32.77
N ASP A 41 -0.44 -11.70 33.30
CA ASP A 41 0.68 -11.74 34.25
C ASP A 41 2.03 -11.66 33.55
N THR A 42 2.19 -12.43 32.46
CA THR A 42 3.46 -12.46 31.73
C THR A 42 3.28 -12.68 30.22
N ILE A 43 4.33 -12.33 29.44
CA ILE A 43 4.38 -12.54 28.00
C ILE A 43 5.60 -13.36 27.65
N ILE A 44 5.37 -14.58 27.15
CA ILE A 44 6.38 -15.54 26.74
C ILE A 44 6.60 -15.41 25.24
N VAL A 45 7.79 -14.98 24.82
CA VAL A 45 8.15 -14.85 23.42
C VAL A 45 8.96 -16.07 22.97
N VAL A 46 8.44 -16.79 21.97
CA VAL A 46 9.11 -17.93 21.33
C VAL A 46 9.30 -17.59 19.86
N ASN A 47 10.53 -17.24 19.47
CA ASN A 47 10.86 -16.96 18.06
C ASN A 47 11.67 -18.11 17.46
N ARG A 48 11.19 -18.67 16.34
CA ARG A 48 11.85 -19.72 15.57
C ARG A 48 12.55 -19.13 14.34
N ASN A 49 13.56 -19.83 13.84
CA ASN A 49 14.27 -19.44 12.61
C ASN A 49 13.42 -19.74 11.37
N VAL A 50 13.89 -19.35 10.18
CA VAL A 50 13.21 -19.51 8.88
C VAL A 50 12.85 -20.98 8.61
N PHE A 51 13.81 -21.89 8.85
CA PHE A 51 13.61 -23.33 8.71
C PHE A 51 13.86 -24.04 10.03
N ASP A 52 12.98 -24.96 10.36
CA ASP A 52 13.23 -25.97 11.38
C ASP A 52 14.05 -27.08 10.72
N LEU A 53 15.29 -27.25 11.15
CA LEU A 53 16.21 -28.23 10.56
C LEU A 53 15.83 -29.69 10.86
N GLN A 54 14.92 -29.93 11.81
CA GLN A 54 14.41 -31.26 12.14
C GLN A 54 13.19 -31.64 11.30
N GLU A 55 12.41 -30.66 10.85
CA GLU A 55 11.14 -30.84 10.14
C GLU A 55 11.16 -30.25 8.71
N ALA A 56 12.34 -29.87 8.17
CA ALA A 56 12.43 -29.12 6.92
C ALA A 56 12.16 -30.02 5.71
N ASP A 57 11.12 -29.71 4.97
CA ASP A 57 10.82 -30.31 3.65
C ASP A 57 11.76 -29.82 2.52
N ALA A 58 12.54 -28.76 2.78
CA ALA A 58 13.52 -28.22 1.84
C ALA A 58 14.86 -28.97 1.91
N PRO A 59 15.65 -29.02 0.81
CA PRO A 59 16.98 -29.59 0.82
C PRO A 59 17.82 -29.05 1.97
N GLY A 60 18.38 -29.96 2.80
CA GLY A 60 19.00 -29.60 4.09
C GLY A 60 20.15 -28.61 3.98
N PHE A 61 20.87 -28.51 2.83
CA PHE A 61 21.90 -27.50 2.62
C PHE A 61 21.30 -26.11 2.42
N ILE A 62 20.17 -25.98 1.71
CA ILE A 62 19.46 -24.70 1.50
C ILE A 62 18.93 -24.18 2.85
N ALA A 63 18.30 -25.05 3.64
CA ALA A 63 17.78 -24.71 4.95
C ALA A 63 18.90 -24.24 5.89
N ARG A 64 20.05 -24.93 5.92
CA ARG A 64 21.22 -24.53 6.73
C ARG A 64 21.82 -23.21 6.26
N LEU A 65 21.98 -23.01 4.95
CA LEU A 65 22.51 -21.77 4.38
C LEU A 65 21.58 -20.59 4.69
N ALA A 66 20.27 -20.78 4.49
CA ALA A 66 19.27 -19.79 4.81
C ALA A 66 19.32 -19.36 6.29
N ASN A 67 19.28 -20.31 7.20
CA ASN A 67 19.36 -20.02 8.64
C ASN A 67 20.69 -19.37 9.04
N ARG A 68 21.80 -19.66 8.35
CA ARG A 68 23.10 -19.04 8.62
C ARG A 68 23.21 -17.60 8.15
N LEU A 69 22.60 -17.29 7.01
CA LEU A 69 22.61 -15.94 6.42
C LEU A 69 21.53 -15.03 7.01
N HIS A 70 20.52 -15.60 7.67
CA HIS A 70 19.41 -14.86 8.25
C HIS A 70 19.74 -14.37 9.67
N ALA A 71 19.52 -13.06 9.92
CA ALA A 71 19.57 -12.49 11.25
C ALA A 71 18.22 -12.65 11.95
N ARG A 72 18.14 -13.56 12.94
CA ARG A 72 16.89 -13.79 13.66
C ARG A 72 16.38 -12.52 14.36
N THR A 73 15.08 -12.26 14.25
CA THR A 73 14.43 -11.09 14.84
C THR A 73 14.61 -11.10 16.36
N ARG A 74 15.07 -9.98 16.91
CA ARG A 74 15.35 -9.83 18.34
C ARG A 74 14.06 -9.86 19.15
N ALA A 75 14.07 -10.51 20.29
CA ALA A 75 12.90 -10.57 21.20
C ALA A 75 12.43 -9.17 21.64
N GLY A 76 13.34 -8.20 21.77
CA GLY A 76 13.01 -6.80 22.06
C GLY A 76 12.14 -6.15 20.99
N VAL A 77 12.36 -6.46 19.70
CA VAL A 77 11.52 -6.00 18.58
C VAL A 77 10.12 -6.58 18.70
N ILE A 78 10.03 -7.90 18.96
CA ILE A 78 8.72 -8.56 19.13
C ILE A 78 7.96 -7.93 20.28
N ARG A 79 8.56 -7.81 21.47
CA ARG A 79 7.93 -7.17 22.64
C ARG A 79 7.59 -5.70 22.38
N GLY A 80 8.47 -4.98 21.68
CA GLY A 80 8.27 -3.57 21.29
C GLY A 80 7.07 -3.36 20.38
N THR A 81 6.70 -4.34 19.58
CA THR A 81 5.57 -4.28 18.63
C THR A 81 4.24 -4.65 19.27
N LEU A 82 4.24 -5.39 20.40
CA LEU A 82 3.00 -5.75 21.08
C LEU A 82 2.28 -4.52 21.61
N LEU A 83 0.96 -4.51 21.52
CA LEU A 83 0.08 -3.46 22.01
C LEU A 83 -0.44 -3.75 23.44
N VAL A 84 -0.05 -4.88 24.01
CA VAL A 84 -0.38 -5.33 25.37
C VAL A 84 0.90 -5.54 26.18
N ASN A 85 0.82 -5.29 27.48
CA ASN A 85 1.94 -5.46 28.41
C ASN A 85 1.53 -6.37 29.58
N PRO A 86 2.47 -6.95 30.32
CA PRO A 86 2.20 -7.50 31.62
C PRO A 86 1.54 -6.43 32.53
N GLY A 87 0.48 -6.82 33.26
CA GLY A 87 -0.34 -5.93 34.07
C GLY A 87 -1.59 -5.38 33.37
N ASP A 88 -1.67 -5.46 32.04
CA ASP A 88 -2.88 -5.03 31.31
C ASP A 88 -4.03 -6.03 31.50
N ARG A 89 -5.27 -5.53 31.51
CA ARG A 89 -6.46 -6.39 31.41
C ARG A 89 -6.48 -7.05 30.04
N TYR A 90 -6.84 -8.33 30.00
CA TYR A 90 -6.94 -9.08 28.75
C TYR A 90 -8.03 -8.48 27.86
N ASP A 91 -7.64 -8.07 26.66
CA ASP A 91 -8.52 -7.64 25.57
C ASP A 91 -8.17 -8.43 24.32
N SER A 92 -9.10 -9.30 23.90
CA SER A 92 -8.91 -10.16 22.73
C SER A 92 -8.70 -9.37 21.43
N ALA A 93 -9.33 -8.20 21.31
CA ALA A 93 -9.19 -7.34 20.12
C ALA A 93 -7.80 -6.70 20.06
N ARG A 94 -7.25 -6.23 21.21
CA ARG A 94 -5.87 -5.73 21.29
C ARG A 94 -4.83 -6.82 21.07
N VAL A 95 -5.09 -8.03 21.55
CA VAL A 95 -4.23 -9.20 21.27
C VAL A 95 -4.23 -9.54 19.78
N ALA A 96 -5.39 -9.57 19.13
CA ALA A 96 -5.50 -9.78 17.69
C ALA A 96 -4.85 -8.65 16.89
N GLU A 97 -4.95 -7.40 17.33
CA GLU A 97 -4.26 -6.26 16.73
C GLU A 97 -2.73 -6.34 16.91
N SER A 98 -2.25 -6.80 18.07
CA SER A 98 -0.81 -7.11 18.29
C SER A 98 -0.30 -8.17 17.32
N GLU A 99 -1.10 -9.21 17.07
CA GLU A 99 -0.76 -10.24 16.09
C GLU A 99 -0.68 -9.68 14.66
N ARG A 100 -1.61 -8.79 14.28
CA ARG A 100 -1.55 -8.07 13.00
C ARG A 100 -0.33 -7.13 12.93
N ALA A 101 -0.05 -6.39 14.00
CA ALA A 101 1.11 -5.51 14.07
C ALA A 101 2.42 -6.27 13.84
N LEU A 102 2.58 -7.45 14.46
CA LEU A 102 3.72 -8.32 14.21
C LEU A 102 3.77 -8.82 12.75
N ARG A 103 2.64 -9.24 12.17
CA ARG A 103 2.59 -9.63 10.74
C ARG A 103 2.96 -8.46 9.82
N ASN A 104 2.58 -7.26 10.18
CA ASN A 104 2.84 -6.04 9.38
C ASN A 104 4.30 -5.59 9.40
N LEU A 105 5.13 -6.05 10.35
CA LEU A 105 6.59 -5.86 10.29
C LEU A 105 7.21 -6.51 9.04
N ASN A 106 6.53 -7.49 8.45
CA ASN A 106 6.99 -8.24 7.28
C ASN A 106 8.32 -8.96 7.47
N VAL A 107 8.61 -9.41 8.68
CA VAL A 107 9.78 -10.22 9.02
C VAL A 107 9.41 -11.65 9.44
N PHE A 108 8.14 -11.92 9.70
CA PHE A 108 7.66 -13.22 10.12
C PHE A 108 6.85 -13.94 9.03
N SER A 109 7.13 -15.20 8.82
CA SER A 109 6.32 -16.11 7.98
C SER A 109 5.08 -16.60 8.73
N ARG A 110 5.19 -16.77 10.07
CA ARG A 110 4.07 -17.14 10.93
C ARG A 110 4.09 -16.30 12.20
N VAL A 111 2.92 -15.87 12.64
CA VAL A 111 2.69 -15.19 13.92
C VAL A 111 1.45 -15.77 14.54
N ARG A 112 1.52 -16.12 15.81
CA ARG A 112 0.39 -16.58 16.60
C ARG A 112 0.54 -16.12 18.05
N ILE A 113 -0.53 -15.58 18.61
CA ILE A 113 -0.60 -15.22 20.02
C ILE A 113 -1.71 -16.05 20.66
N ASP A 114 -1.33 -16.93 21.59
CA ASP A 114 -2.25 -17.78 22.32
C ASP A 114 -2.27 -17.39 23.81
N THR A 115 -3.40 -17.60 24.45
CA THR A 115 -3.49 -17.55 25.91
C THR A 115 -3.04 -18.88 26.50
N THR A 116 -2.27 -18.82 27.57
CA THR A 116 -1.85 -19.99 28.34
C THR A 116 -1.93 -19.67 29.84
N ARG A 117 -1.76 -20.67 30.69
CA ARG A 117 -1.64 -20.47 32.15
C ARG A 117 -0.27 -20.88 32.60
N LEU A 118 0.38 -20.04 33.40
CA LEU A 118 1.60 -20.31 34.09
C LEU A 118 1.34 -20.11 35.59
N ASP A 119 1.54 -21.14 36.38
CA ASP A 119 1.24 -21.13 37.81
C ASP A 119 -0.18 -20.61 38.15
N GLY A 120 -1.16 -21.03 37.35
CA GLY A 120 -2.58 -20.62 37.48
C GLY A 120 -2.92 -19.22 36.96
N ARG A 121 -1.93 -18.39 36.63
CA ARG A 121 -2.09 -17.01 36.14
C ARG A 121 -2.14 -16.95 34.61
N LEU A 122 -2.82 -15.96 34.07
CA LEU A 122 -2.93 -15.77 32.63
C LEU A 122 -1.61 -15.30 32.04
N ALA A 123 -1.06 -16.06 31.10
CA ALA A 123 0.10 -15.69 30.31
C ALA A 123 -0.28 -15.62 28.80
N LEU A 124 0.39 -14.76 28.04
CA LEU A 124 0.33 -14.76 26.59
C LEU A 124 1.57 -15.42 26.02
N ARG A 125 1.38 -16.41 25.17
CA ARG A 125 2.44 -17.04 24.39
C ARG A 125 2.48 -16.44 23.00
N VAL A 126 3.51 -15.66 22.70
CA VAL A 126 3.77 -15.06 21.39
C VAL A 126 4.73 -15.99 20.64
N ALA A 127 4.19 -16.78 19.73
CA ALA A 127 4.94 -17.69 18.87
C ALA A 127 5.13 -17.05 17.49
N THR A 128 6.38 -16.81 17.11
CA THR A 128 6.75 -16.27 15.80
C THR A 128 7.72 -17.23 15.11
N THR A 129 7.66 -17.27 13.78
CA THR A 129 8.65 -17.91 12.93
C THR A 129 9.14 -16.86 11.96
N ASP A 130 10.44 -16.61 11.93
CA ASP A 130 11.02 -15.68 10.99
C ASP A 130 10.77 -16.15 9.55
N GLY A 131 10.66 -15.24 8.63
CA GLY A 131 10.66 -15.52 7.22
C GLY A 131 11.97 -15.09 6.57
N TRP A 132 12.23 -15.54 5.38
CA TRP A 132 13.39 -15.10 4.60
C TRP A 132 13.27 -13.60 4.31
N SER A 133 14.18 -12.79 4.85
CA SER A 133 14.14 -11.33 4.79
C SER A 133 14.97 -10.72 3.68
N THR A 134 16.05 -11.39 3.26
CA THR A 134 16.93 -10.95 2.17
C THR A 134 16.38 -11.38 0.83
N LYS A 135 15.95 -10.47 -0.01
CA LYS A 135 15.25 -10.76 -1.27
C LYS A 135 15.95 -10.15 -2.45
N PRO A 136 16.59 -10.95 -3.30
CA PRO A 136 17.00 -10.48 -4.62
C PRO A 136 15.77 -9.96 -5.38
N GLN A 137 15.92 -8.81 -6.00
CA GLN A 137 14.92 -8.23 -6.88
C GLN A 137 15.42 -8.37 -8.30
N ILE A 138 14.73 -9.18 -9.09
CA ILE A 138 15.01 -9.33 -10.52
C ILE A 138 13.67 -9.14 -11.22
N GLY A 139 13.65 -8.28 -12.20
CA GLY A 139 12.47 -8.03 -13.02
C GLY A 139 12.87 -7.81 -14.46
N TYR A 140 12.06 -8.35 -15.34
CA TYR A 140 12.16 -8.15 -16.77
C TYR A 140 10.76 -7.98 -17.33
N SER A 141 10.58 -7.04 -18.21
CA SER A 141 9.33 -6.87 -18.97
C SER A 141 9.69 -6.44 -20.37
N SER A 142 9.06 -7.07 -21.34
CA SER A 142 9.15 -6.63 -22.72
C SER A 142 7.75 -6.60 -23.33
N ALA A 143 7.41 -5.46 -23.92
CA ALA A 143 6.15 -5.27 -24.62
C ALA A 143 6.32 -4.26 -25.74
N GLY A 144 5.90 -4.59 -26.95
CA GLY A 144 5.99 -3.69 -28.11
C GLY A 144 7.42 -3.39 -28.60
N GLY A 145 8.42 -4.16 -28.19
CA GLY A 145 9.85 -3.90 -28.47
C GLY A 145 10.60 -3.19 -27.34
N ASP A 146 9.87 -2.58 -26.40
CA ASP A 146 10.45 -1.93 -25.24
C ASP A 146 10.87 -2.94 -24.17
N VAL A 147 12.04 -2.71 -23.61
CA VAL A 147 12.61 -3.56 -22.56
C VAL A 147 12.79 -2.77 -21.28
N THR A 148 12.19 -3.25 -20.24
CA THR A 148 12.42 -2.79 -18.86
C THR A 148 13.02 -3.92 -18.06
N TRP A 149 14.09 -3.64 -17.33
CA TRP A 149 14.65 -4.61 -16.39
C TRP A 149 15.06 -3.93 -15.09
N LEU A 150 15.06 -4.69 -14.03
CA LEU A 150 15.53 -4.25 -12.72
C LEU A 150 16.35 -5.34 -12.06
N VAL A 151 17.32 -4.91 -11.28
CA VAL A 151 18.09 -5.76 -10.37
C VAL A 151 18.27 -5.01 -9.04
N GLY A 152 18.20 -5.73 -7.95
CA GLY A 152 18.35 -5.11 -6.64
C GLY A 152 18.29 -6.11 -5.50
N LEU A 153 18.33 -5.56 -4.30
CA LEU A 153 18.26 -6.28 -3.05
C LEU A 153 17.34 -5.56 -2.09
N VAL A 154 16.51 -6.31 -1.40
CA VAL A 154 15.73 -5.86 -0.26
C VAL A 154 16.09 -6.72 0.94
N GLU A 155 16.48 -6.09 2.05
CA GLU A 155 16.60 -6.72 3.36
C GLU A 155 15.53 -6.12 4.27
N ASP A 156 14.60 -6.93 4.75
CA ASP A 156 13.49 -6.45 5.60
C ASP A 156 13.77 -6.60 7.10
N ASN A 157 14.86 -7.26 7.49
CA ASN A 157 15.18 -7.53 8.89
C ASN A 157 16.66 -7.28 9.22
N LEU A 158 17.17 -6.13 8.80
CA LEU A 158 18.57 -5.79 8.98
C LEU A 158 19.01 -6.00 10.43
N LEU A 159 19.98 -6.91 10.63
CA LEU A 159 20.51 -7.30 11.95
C LEU A 159 19.44 -7.74 12.98
N GLY A 160 18.30 -8.23 12.54
CA GLY A 160 17.21 -8.69 13.41
C GLY A 160 16.39 -7.57 14.07
N THR A 161 16.41 -6.35 13.51
CA THR A 161 15.75 -5.17 14.09
C THR A 161 14.41 -4.83 13.43
N ALA A 162 13.94 -5.64 12.48
CA ALA A 162 12.79 -5.35 11.60
C ALA A 162 12.96 -4.03 10.81
N THR A 163 14.19 -3.57 10.65
CA THR A 163 14.51 -2.41 9.82
C THR A 163 14.71 -2.89 8.38
N SER A 164 14.05 -2.22 7.43
CA SER A 164 14.16 -2.56 6.02
C SER A 164 15.16 -1.64 5.32
N PHE A 165 15.96 -2.24 4.45
CA PHE A 165 16.84 -1.55 3.51
C PHE A 165 16.57 -2.05 2.09
N THR A 166 16.50 -1.15 1.13
CA THR A 166 16.25 -1.44 -0.29
C THR A 166 17.29 -0.75 -1.14
N ALA A 167 17.88 -1.49 -2.09
CA ALA A 167 18.73 -0.93 -3.14
C ALA A 167 18.32 -1.58 -4.46
N VAL A 168 17.81 -0.79 -5.41
CA VAL A 168 17.30 -1.29 -6.69
C VAL A 168 17.78 -0.42 -7.82
N TYR A 169 18.41 -1.02 -8.81
CA TYR A 169 18.67 -0.40 -10.10
C TYR A 169 17.60 -0.82 -11.09
N ASN A 170 16.98 0.14 -11.75
CA ASN A 170 15.95 -0.06 -12.74
C ASN A 170 16.29 0.67 -14.05
N LYS A 171 16.11 0.01 -15.17
CA LYS A 171 16.25 0.59 -16.50
C LYS A 171 14.94 0.43 -17.27
N THR A 172 14.40 1.56 -17.72
CA THR A 172 13.27 1.63 -18.66
C THR A 172 13.77 2.23 -19.98
N PRO A 173 12.98 2.24 -21.06
CA PRO A 173 13.31 2.99 -22.26
C PRO A 173 13.60 4.48 -21.97
N ASP A 174 12.85 5.08 -21.02
CA ASP A 174 12.91 6.52 -20.73
C ASP A 174 14.12 6.90 -19.88
N ARG A 175 14.47 6.07 -18.89
CA ARG A 175 15.49 6.42 -17.91
C ARG A 175 16.11 5.24 -17.16
N ARG A 176 17.23 5.51 -16.53
CA ARG A 176 17.85 4.65 -15.52
C ARG A 176 17.60 5.26 -14.16
N THR A 177 17.31 4.42 -13.16
CA THR A 177 17.06 4.87 -11.80
C THR A 177 17.77 3.96 -10.82
N PHE A 178 18.46 4.53 -9.85
CA PHE A 178 18.97 3.82 -8.69
C PHE A 178 18.19 4.28 -7.46
N ASP A 179 17.41 3.38 -6.88
CA ASP A 179 16.54 3.64 -5.75
C ASP A 179 17.15 3.08 -4.46
N LEU A 180 17.25 3.91 -3.44
CA LEU A 180 17.57 3.53 -2.07
C LEU A 180 16.36 3.76 -1.19
N GLY A 181 16.08 2.82 -0.29
CA GLY A 181 14.98 2.92 0.66
C GLY A 181 15.39 2.43 2.04
N HIS A 182 14.90 3.10 3.07
CA HIS A 182 15.09 2.73 4.46
C HIS A 182 13.79 2.90 5.23
N VAL A 183 13.41 1.88 6.01
CA VAL A 183 12.23 1.94 6.88
C VAL A 183 12.61 1.37 8.25
N ASN A 184 12.37 2.14 9.31
CA ASN A 184 12.55 1.70 10.68
C ASN A 184 11.24 1.90 11.46
N PRO A 185 10.55 0.82 11.87
CA PRO A 185 9.28 0.90 12.59
C PRO A 185 9.42 1.14 14.10
N HIS A 186 10.64 1.28 14.62
CA HIS A 186 10.95 1.54 16.03
C HIS A 186 11.96 2.69 16.17
N PHE A 187 11.86 3.71 15.31
CA PHE A 187 12.81 4.82 15.29
C PHE A 187 12.62 5.73 16.49
N LEU A 188 13.65 5.88 17.33
CA LEU A 188 13.72 6.69 18.54
C LEU A 188 12.69 6.35 19.63
N SER A 189 11.71 5.53 19.36
CA SER A 189 10.72 5.08 20.36
C SER A 189 10.08 3.76 19.94
N ARG A 190 9.36 3.12 20.88
CA ARG A 190 8.63 1.86 20.64
C ARG A 190 7.64 1.94 19.45
N HIS A 191 7.06 3.09 19.21
CA HIS A 191 6.06 3.33 18.16
C HIS A 191 6.50 4.42 17.18
N GLY A 192 7.79 4.78 17.20
CA GLY A 192 8.36 5.73 16.27
C GLY A 192 8.53 5.11 14.89
N TRP A 193 8.35 5.92 13.87
CA TRP A 193 8.46 5.51 12.48
C TRP A 193 9.43 6.41 11.74
N LEU A 194 10.34 5.82 10.98
CA LEU A 194 11.17 6.51 10.01
C LEU A 194 11.02 5.82 8.66
N GLN A 195 10.76 6.57 7.64
CA GLN A 195 10.87 6.15 6.25
C GLN A 195 11.67 7.20 5.48
N ALA A 196 12.70 6.77 4.77
CA ALA A 196 13.48 7.60 3.86
C ALA A 196 13.63 6.88 2.52
N ARG A 197 13.56 7.63 1.43
CA ARG A 197 13.80 7.13 0.08
C ARG A 197 14.61 8.14 -0.70
N TYR A 198 15.53 7.65 -1.50
CA TYR A 198 16.29 8.43 -2.45
C TYR A 198 16.30 7.72 -3.80
N SER A 199 16.04 8.47 -4.85
CA SER A 199 16.05 7.99 -6.23
C SER A 199 17.01 8.87 -7.03
N ASN A 200 18.12 8.29 -7.47
CA ASN A 200 19.01 8.91 -8.45
C ASN A 200 18.60 8.42 -9.84
N LYS A 201 18.24 9.35 -10.69
CA LYS A 201 17.76 9.12 -12.06
C LYS A 201 18.78 9.61 -13.05
N SER A 202 18.81 9.07 -14.27
CA SER A 202 19.67 9.59 -15.35
C SER A 202 19.40 11.05 -15.72
N ASP A 203 18.26 11.58 -15.28
CA ASP A 203 17.71 12.90 -15.59
C ASP A 203 17.28 13.67 -14.33
N GLY A 204 17.91 13.38 -13.18
CA GLY A 204 17.69 14.11 -11.94
C GLY A 204 17.65 13.23 -10.71
N ASP A 205 17.22 13.80 -9.60
CA ASP A 205 17.14 13.09 -8.33
C ASP A 205 15.93 13.51 -7.50
N ARG A 206 15.56 12.64 -6.54
CA ARG A 206 14.43 12.85 -5.64
C ARG A 206 14.65 12.17 -4.31
N GLY A 207 14.57 12.94 -3.22
CA GLY A 207 14.57 12.44 -1.85
C GLY A 207 13.22 12.66 -1.18
N THR A 208 12.77 11.70 -0.36
CA THR A 208 11.56 11.81 0.47
C THR A 208 11.81 11.25 1.84
N TRP A 209 11.18 11.80 2.86
CA TRP A 209 11.21 11.27 4.22
C TRP A 209 9.87 11.39 4.91
N LEU A 210 9.65 10.58 5.93
CA LEU A 210 8.58 10.65 6.89
C LEU A 210 9.12 10.18 8.24
N VAL A 211 8.91 10.98 9.28
CA VAL A 211 9.35 10.70 10.66
C VAL A 211 8.23 11.05 11.62
N GLY A 212 8.07 10.27 12.69
CA GLY A 212 7.15 10.61 13.76
C GLY A 212 6.55 9.39 14.45
N VAL A 213 5.47 9.63 15.17
CA VAL A 213 4.65 8.61 15.80
C VAL A 213 3.26 8.68 15.17
N PRO A 214 2.94 7.83 14.19
CA PRO A 214 1.61 7.78 13.60
C PRO A 214 0.58 7.19 14.59
N PHE A 215 -0.68 7.14 14.23
CA PHE A 215 -1.64 6.30 14.94
C PHE A 215 -1.27 4.83 14.73
N TYR A 216 -0.43 4.28 15.61
CA TYR A 216 0.19 2.97 15.51
C TYR A 216 -0.76 1.81 15.87
N GLU A 217 -1.88 2.11 16.54
CA GLU A 217 -2.97 1.19 16.85
C GLU A 217 -4.33 1.88 16.67
N THR A 218 -5.41 1.09 16.60
CA THR A 218 -6.78 1.62 16.47
C THR A 218 -7.13 2.51 17.66
N ALA A 219 -6.73 2.10 18.87
CA ALA A 219 -6.98 2.82 20.11
C ALA A 219 -5.98 3.96 20.41
N ALA A 220 -5.02 4.23 19.53
CA ALA A 220 -4.06 5.31 19.72
C ALA A 220 -4.78 6.68 19.78
N ARG A 221 -4.43 7.47 20.79
CA ARG A 221 -5.09 8.76 21.05
C ARG A 221 -4.36 9.98 20.48
N ARG A 222 -3.09 9.83 20.13
CA ARG A 222 -2.26 10.93 19.61
C ARG A 222 -1.37 10.43 18.50
N ALA A 223 -1.12 11.30 17.54
CA ALA A 223 -0.16 11.10 16.48
C ALA A 223 0.56 12.42 16.18
N PHE A 224 1.80 12.33 15.76
CA PHE A 224 2.57 13.46 15.25
C PHE A 224 3.54 12.94 14.19
N THR A 225 3.55 13.57 13.03
CA THR A 225 4.46 13.21 11.94
C THR A 225 4.98 14.46 11.24
N THR A 226 6.19 14.37 10.72
CA THR A 226 6.74 15.31 9.74
C THR A 226 7.15 14.54 8.50
N ASP A 227 6.97 15.14 7.35
CA ASP A 227 7.33 14.54 6.07
C ASP A 227 7.90 15.60 5.13
N GLY A 228 8.59 15.15 4.10
CA GLY A 228 9.13 16.07 3.13
C GLY A 228 9.58 15.42 1.84
N GLU A 229 9.86 16.29 0.87
CA GLU A 229 10.37 15.95 -0.45
C GLU A 229 11.37 17.03 -0.91
N ALA A 230 12.46 16.58 -1.49
CA ALA A 230 13.36 17.41 -2.29
C ALA A 230 13.55 16.73 -3.65
N ALA A 231 13.36 17.46 -4.74
CA ALA A 231 13.50 16.90 -6.08
C ALA A 231 14.04 17.93 -7.08
N SER A 232 14.86 17.43 -8.01
CA SER A 232 15.30 18.13 -9.22
C SER A 232 15.33 17.08 -10.33
N GLU A 233 14.32 17.07 -11.17
CA GLU A 233 14.10 15.97 -12.11
C GLU A 233 13.40 16.42 -13.38
N ARG A 234 13.56 15.68 -14.46
CA ARG A 234 12.73 15.81 -15.64
C ARG A 234 11.45 15.03 -15.48
N VAL A 235 10.36 15.63 -15.88
CA VAL A 235 9.03 15.02 -15.97
C VAL A 235 8.72 14.83 -17.44
N LEU A 236 8.50 13.59 -17.84
CA LEU A 236 8.10 13.23 -19.18
C LEU A 236 6.57 13.18 -19.22
N VAL A 237 5.98 13.88 -20.16
CA VAL A 237 4.54 13.84 -20.45
C VAL A 237 4.33 13.04 -21.72
N PHE A 238 3.51 12.00 -21.65
CA PHE A 238 3.30 11.08 -22.76
C PHE A 238 1.94 11.29 -23.40
N ARG A 239 1.92 11.14 -24.72
CA ARG A 239 0.68 11.12 -25.50
C ARG A 239 0.86 10.10 -26.63
N ASP A 240 -0.10 9.19 -26.75
CA ASP A 240 -0.11 8.15 -27.80
C ASP A 240 1.09 7.20 -27.83
N GLY A 241 1.74 6.99 -26.69
CA GLY A 241 2.94 6.16 -26.58
C GLY A 241 4.24 6.95 -26.67
N ASP A 242 4.20 8.17 -27.19
CA ASP A 242 5.37 9.02 -27.42
C ASP A 242 5.51 10.11 -26.35
N THR A 243 6.72 10.57 -26.12
CA THR A 243 6.99 11.74 -25.27
C THR A 243 6.51 13.00 -25.97
N SER A 244 5.43 13.62 -25.48
CA SER A 244 4.84 14.84 -26.04
C SER A 244 5.47 16.11 -25.48
N ALA A 245 6.00 16.07 -24.24
CA ALA A 245 6.69 17.19 -23.62
C ALA A 245 7.69 16.70 -22.55
N ILE A 246 8.73 17.47 -22.38
CA ILE A 246 9.70 17.31 -21.27
C ILE A 246 9.67 18.58 -20.44
N VAL A 247 9.47 18.43 -19.14
CA VAL A 247 9.36 19.54 -18.20
C VAL A 247 10.34 19.34 -17.06
N GLU A 248 11.16 20.35 -16.80
CA GLU A 248 12.04 20.41 -15.63
C GLU A 248 11.18 20.67 -14.38
N ARG A 249 11.37 19.88 -13.32
CA ARG A 249 10.69 20.03 -12.05
C ARG A 249 11.70 20.24 -10.94
N ARG A 250 11.53 21.30 -10.16
CA ARG A 250 12.23 21.52 -8.88
C ARG A 250 11.22 21.59 -7.77
N ALA A 251 11.37 20.76 -6.75
CA ALA A 251 10.44 20.72 -5.63
C ALA A 251 11.19 20.67 -4.30
N LEU A 252 10.66 21.40 -3.33
CA LEU A 252 11.00 21.29 -1.92
C LEU A 252 9.72 21.42 -1.12
N ARG A 253 9.40 20.42 -0.33
CA ARG A 253 8.20 20.38 0.50
C ARG A 253 8.57 19.90 1.90
N VAL A 254 8.02 20.55 2.91
CA VAL A 254 8.05 20.12 4.31
C VAL A 254 6.64 20.20 4.86
N GLY A 255 6.20 19.13 5.50
CA GLY A 255 4.89 19.02 6.13
C GLY A 255 5.00 18.59 7.59
N ILE A 256 4.06 19.02 8.40
CA ILE A 256 3.84 18.55 9.76
C ILE A 256 2.36 18.22 9.94
N ALA A 257 2.07 17.20 10.72
CA ALA A 257 0.70 16.83 11.05
C ALA A 257 0.62 16.34 12.50
N ALA A 258 -0.43 16.75 13.19
CA ALA A 258 -0.78 16.30 14.52
C ALA A 258 -2.19 15.75 14.51
N GLY A 259 -2.43 14.68 15.26
CA GLY A 259 -3.73 14.05 15.39
C GLY A 259 -4.07 13.78 16.85
N PHE A 260 -5.36 13.91 17.16
CA PHE A 260 -5.93 13.58 18.46
C PHE A 260 -7.22 12.79 18.27
N ALA A 261 -7.39 11.71 19.04
CA ALA A 261 -8.60 10.91 19.03
C ALA A 261 -9.44 11.15 20.28
N PRO A 262 -10.53 11.94 20.20
CA PRO A 262 -11.49 12.08 21.30
C PRO A 262 -12.09 10.74 21.69
N HIS A 263 -12.34 9.89 20.71
CA HIS A 263 -12.81 8.53 20.91
C HIS A 263 -11.90 7.54 20.16
N ALA A 264 -11.39 6.55 20.89
CA ALA A 264 -10.59 5.49 20.30
C ALA A 264 -10.69 4.20 21.14
N THR A 265 -11.08 3.11 20.49
CA THR A 265 -11.20 1.76 21.04
C THR A 265 -10.54 0.78 20.09
N SER A 266 -10.44 -0.48 20.47
CA SER A 266 -9.97 -1.56 19.57
C SER A 266 -10.89 -1.83 18.36
N ALA A 267 -12.14 -1.34 18.39
CA ALA A 267 -13.14 -1.55 17.35
C ALA A 267 -13.31 -0.35 16.41
N GLY A 268 -12.87 0.85 16.82
CA GLY A 268 -13.06 2.04 16.00
C GLY A 268 -12.63 3.33 16.68
N TYR A 269 -12.69 4.42 15.91
CA TYR A 269 -12.18 5.72 16.34
C TYR A 269 -12.94 6.89 15.71
N LEU A 270 -12.86 8.03 16.43
CA LEU A 270 -13.00 9.37 15.89
C LEU A 270 -11.67 10.08 16.12
N ARG A 271 -11.02 10.53 15.07
CA ARG A 271 -9.74 11.24 15.10
C ARG A 271 -9.93 12.63 14.48
N LEU A 272 -9.35 13.62 15.11
CA LEU A 272 -9.23 14.97 14.58
C LEU A 272 -7.77 15.19 14.21
N TRP A 273 -7.51 15.90 13.13
CA TRP A 273 -6.16 16.22 12.71
C TRP A 273 -6.02 17.68 12.29
N LEU A 274 -4.81 18.16 12.48
CA LEU A 274 -4.35 19.47 12.02
C LEU A 274 -3.01 19.26 11.30
N ALA A 275 -2.84 19.91 10.16
CA ALA A 275 -1.61 19.80 9.39
C ALA A 275 -1.22 21.15 8.80
N GLY A 276 0.09 21.32 8.61
CA GLY A 276 0.66 22.45 7.90
C GLY A 276 1.68 21.99 6.88
N GLN A 277 1.77 22.68 5.78
CA GLN A 277 2.74 22.39 4.74
C GLN A 277 3.35 23.67 4.19
N TRP A 278 4.66 23.68 4.08
CA TRP A 278 5.39 24.65 3.28
C TRP A 278 5.87 23.96 2.01
N ARG A 279 5.71 24.66 0.88
CA ARG A 279 5.96 24.04 -0.43
C ARG A 279 6.53 25.04 -1.42
N ARG A 280 7.55 24.62 -2.14
CA ARG A 280 8.01 25.19 -3.40
C ARG A 280 7.95 24.09 -4.44
N GLU A 281 7.33 24.35 -5.57
CA GLU A 281 7.30 23.42 -6.70
C GLU A 281 7.19 24.21 -7.99
N ASP A 282 8.28 24.19 -8.73
CA ASP A 282 8.45 24.96 -9.93
C ASP A 282 8.54 24.01 -11.14
N PHE A 283 7.88 24.38 -12.22
CA PHE A 283 7.95 23.68 -13.49
C PHE A 283 8.41 24.65 -14.56
N ALA A 284 9.31 24.19 -15.46
CA ALA A 284 9.80 24.98 -16.58
C ALA A 284 10.02 24.08 -17.81
N PRO A 285 9.92 24.59 -19.05
CA PRO A 285 10.30 23.85 -20.24
C PRO A 285 11.75 23.36 -20.15
N GLU A 286 12.07 22.26 -20.82
CA GLU A 286 13.42 21.73 -20.89
C GLU A 286 14.44 22.78 -21.36
N GLY A 287 15.62 22.80 -20.75
CA GLY A 287 16.69 23.75 -21.06
C GLY A 287 16.51 25.16 -20.48
N THR A 288 15.46 25.40 -19.71
CA THR A 288 15.23 26.68 -19.04
C THR A 288 16.04 26.76 -17.76
N THR A 289 16.83 27.82 -17.61
CA THR A 289 17.59 28.10 -16.37
C THR A 289 16.80 28.90 -15.36
N VAL A 290 15.75 29.58 -15.78
CA VAL A 290 14.90 30.45 -14.96
C VAL A 290 13.61 29.72 -14.61
N PHE A 291 13.42 29.45 -13.32
CA PHE A 291 12.19 28.86 -12.79
C PHE A 291 11.33 29.94 -12.15
N PRO A 292 10.03 30.01 -12.48
CA PRO A 292 9.11 30.84 -11.71
C PRO A 292 9.10 30.34 -10.27
N ARG A 293 9.26 31.25 -9.32
CA ARG A 293 9.23 30.88 -7.89
C ARG A 293 7.79 30.79 -7.41
N SER A 294 7.31 29.60 -7.15
CA SER A 294 6.02 29.37 -6.49
C SER A 294 6.26 28.79 -5.07
N VAL A 295 6.37 29.67 -4.11
CA VAL A 295 6.46 29.29 -2.68
C VAL A 295 5.15 29.62 -2.00
N PHE A 296 4.52 28.63 -1.40
CA PHE A 296 3.31 28.88 -0.63
C PHE A 296 3.18 27.91 0.56
N GLY A 297 2.47 28.42 1.58
CA GLY A 297 2.08 27.64 2.74
C GLY A 297 0.62 27.21 2.66
N THR A 298 0.32 26.06 3.23
CA THR A 298 -1.06 25.57 3.42
C THR A 298 -1.25 25.10 4.84
N VAL A 299 -2.47 25.22 5.32
CA VAL A 299 -2.92 24.64 6.59
C VAL A 299 -4.19 23.85 6.34
N GLY A 300 -4.30 22.68 6.96
CA GLY A 300 -5.46 21.82 6.81
C GLY A 300 -5.93 21.27 8.15
N ALA A 301 -7.21 21.00 8.24
CA ALA A 301 -7.83 20.34 9.37
C ALA A 301 -8.92 19.39 8.89
N GLY A 302 -9.21 18.39 9.70
CA GLY A 302 -10.26 17.44 9.36
C GLY A 302 -10.47 16.37 10.41
N MET A 303 -11.26 15.38 10.03
CA MET A 303 -11.60 14.26 10.89
C MET A 303 -11.58 12.94 10.14
N ASP A 304 -11.27 11.87 10.88
CA ASP A 304 -11.36 10.48 10.46
C ASP A 304 -12.32 9.74 11.40
N VAL A 305 -13.28 9.04 10.82
CA VAL A 305 -14.17 8.12 11.55
C VAL A 305 -13.96 6.73 10.99
N GLY A 306 -13.77 5.75 11.87
CA GLY A 306 -13.54 4.38 11.44
C GLY A 306 -14.17 3.34 12.35
N HIS A 307 -14.82 2.34 11.73
CA HIS A 307 -15.12 1.07 12.34
C HIS A 307 -14.17 0.03 11.75
N VAL A 308 -13.23 -0.46 12.58
CA VAL A 308 -12.09 -1.26 12.12
C VAL A 308 -12.44 -2.74 12.12
N ARG A 309 -12.27 -3.38 10.98
CA ARG A 309 -12.48 -4.80 10.81
C ARG A 309 -11.48 -5.38 9.82
N PHE A 310 -10.87 -6.51 10.17
CA PHE A 310 -9.99 -7.26 9.28
C PHE A 310 -10.55 -8.66 9.03
N GLN A 311 -10.32 -9.15 7.83
CA GLN A 311 -10.59 -10.53 7.47
C GLN A 311 -9.29 -11.22 7.11
N VAL A 312 -9.05 -12.39 7.68
CA VAL A 312 -7.87 -13.19 7.36
C VAL A 312 -8.22 -14.11 6.19
N LEU A 313 -7.51 -13.95 5.09
CA LEU A 313 -7.54 -14.86 3.95
C LEU A 313 -6.18 -15.56 3.81
N GLU A 314 -6.18 -16.76 3.26
CA GLU A 314 -4.96 -17.49 2.95
C GLU A 314 -4.76 -17.51 1.44
N ARG A 315 -3.50 -17.36 0.99
CA ARG A 315 -3.14 -17.46 -0.44
C ARG A 315 -3.92 -16.47 -1.33
N PHE A 316 -4.25 -15.30 -0.79
CA PHE A 316 -4.95 -14.27 -1.57
C PHE A 316 -4.01 -13.57 -2.55
N ASN A 317 -2.93 -12.96 -2.06
CA ASN A 317 -1.91 -12.28 -2.88
C ASN A 317 -0.55 -13.01 -2.89
N SER A 318 -0.36 -13.99 -2.00
CA SER A 318 0.86 -14.82 -1.87
C SER A 318 0.51 -16.30 -1.74
N TYR A 319 1.50 -17.20 -1.73
CA TYR A 319 1.24 -18.64 -1.62
C TYR A 319 1.31 -19.21 -0.20
N ALA A 320 1.98 -18.57 0.72
CA ALA A 320 2.23 -19.16 2.05
C ALA A 320 1.77 -18.34 3.23
N ARG A 321 1.14 -17.21 2.98
CA ARG A 321 0.86 -16.23 4.03
C ARG A 321 -0.62 -16.12 4.34
N ARG A 322 -0.94 -16.06 5.63
CA ARG A 322 -2.22 -15.51 6.09
C ARG A 322 -2.16 -14.00 5.89
N GLU A 323 -3.13 -13.45 5.20
CA GLU A 323 -3.19 -12.04 4.84
C GLU A 323 -4.38 -11.39 5.55
N ASP A 324 -4.09 -10.28 6.23
CA ASP A 324 -5.13 -9.45 6.84
C ASP A 324 -5.65 -8.48 5.78
N VAL A 325 -6.84 -8.74 5.27
CA VAL A 325 -7.53 -7.85 4.34
C VAL A 325 -8.30 -6.84 5.16
N ASP A 326 -8.08 -5.55 4.89
CA ASP A 326 -8.81 -4.47 5.55
C ASP A 326 -10.22 -4.34 4.97
N VAL A 327 -11.19 -4.74 5.76
CA VAL A 327 -12.64 -4.65 5.47
C VAL A 327 -13.33 -3.66 6.42
N SER A 328 -12.58 -2.66 6.86
CA SER A 328 -13.07 -1.58 7.70
C SER A 328 -14.02 -0.66 6.92
N GLN A 329 -14.88 0.00 7.67
CA GLN A 329 -15.68 1.13 7.18
C GLN A 329 -15.07 2.40 7.76
N VAL A 330 -14.66 3.29 6.90
CA VAL A 330 -13.92 4.49 7.29
C VAL A 330 -14.33 5.69 6.46
N LEU A 331 -14.33 6.86 7.08
CA LEU A 331 -14.61 8.17 6.49
C LEU A 331 -13.51 9.14 6.89
N HIS A 332 -12.96 9.83 5.92
CA HIS A 332 -12.05 10.96 6.07
C HIS A 332 -12.68 12.20 5.44
N VAL A 333 -12.69 13.29 6.12
CA VAL A 333 -13.12 14.60 5.61
C VAL A 333 -12.12 15.65 6.08
N GLY A 334 -11.70 16.49 5.16
CA GLY A 334 -10.78 17.56 5.46
C GLY A 334 -10.97 18.81 4.60
N VAL A 335 -10.39 19.88 5.06
CA VAL A 335 -10.29 21.12 4.31
C VAL A 335 -8.90 21.72 4.49
N TRP A 336 -8.32 22.15 3.38
CA TRP A 336 -7.06 22.88 3.33
C TRP A 336 -7.30 24.32 2.91
N ALA A 337 -6.56 25.22 3.51
CA ALA A 337 -6.51 26.62 3.11
C ALA A 337 -5.10 26.96 2.64
N ALA A 338 -5.02 27.65 1.52
CA ALA A 338 -3.80 28.23 0.96
C ALA A 338 -3.98 29.75 0.87
N PRO A 339 -3.69 30.52 1.94
CA PRO A 339 -3.92 31.95 1.96
C PRO A 339 -3.07 32.69 0.92
N ARG A 340 -3.62 33.71 0.33
CA ARG A 340 -2.87 34.60 -0.59
C ARG A 340 -1.60 35.17 0.06
N ALA A 341 -1.71 35.55 1.34
CA ALA A 341 -0.59 36.08 2.10
C ALA A 341 0.57 35.07 2.27
N TRP A 342 0.30 33.79 2.08
CA TRP A 342 1.30 32.71 2.11
C TRP A 342 1.79 32.31 0.72
N GLY A 343 1.54 33.14 -0.29
CA GLY A 343 2.14 32.99 -1.62
C GLY A 343 1.38 32.11 -2.60
N TYR A 344 0.07 31.83 -2.37
CA TYR A 344 -0.69 31.01 -3.31
C TYR A 344 -0.70 31.63 -4.73
N PRO A 345 -0.32 30.88 -5.79
CA PRO A 345 0.04 31.45 -7.09
C PRO A 345 -1.13 32.09 -7.87
N SER A 346 -2.36 31.76 -7.57
CA SER A 346 -3.54 32.29 -8.30
C SER A 346 -3.83 33.76 -8.02
N GLY A 347 -3.10 34.40 -7.12
CA GLY A 347 -3.42 35.76 -6.63
C GLY A 347 -4.65 35.85 -5.73
N GLN A 348 -5.33 34.74 -5.49
CA GLN A 348 -6.48 34.57 -4.60
C GLN A 348 -6.19 33.47 -3.58
N ALA A 349 -6.98 33.37 -2.51
CA ALA A 349 -6.87 32.24 -1.60
C ALA A 349 -7.40 30.97 -2.26
N GLY A 350 -6.67 29.85 -2.07
CA GLY A 350 -7.15 28.52 -2.43
C GLY A 350 -7.81 27.82 -1.25
N VAL A 351 -8.91 27.13 -1.49
CA VAL A 351 -9.55 26.22 -0.53
C VAL A 351 -9.60 24.83 -1.11
N GLY A 352 -9.05 23.88 -0.38
CA GLY A 352 -8.90 22.49 -0.82
C GLY A 352 -9.78 21.53 -0.02
N PRO A 353 -11.05 21.33 -0.38
CA PRO A 353 -11.82 20.25 0.23
C PRO A 353 -11.25 18.89 -0.18
N GLU A 354 -11.23 17.99 0.79
CA GLU A 354 -10.91 16.60 0.54
C GLU A 354 -11.89 15.69 1.27
N VAL A 355 -12.20 14.63 0.61
CA VAL A 355 -13.11 13.64 1.12
C VAL A 355 -12.68 12.30 0.54
N SER A 356 -12.56 11.25 1.35
CA SER A 356 -12.25 9.91 0.87
C SER A 356 -12.83 8.78 1.73
N GLY A 357 -13.09 7.51 1.22
CA GLY A 357 -13.65 6.43 2.00
C GLY A 357 -13.73 5.04 1.48
N GLN A 358 -14.03 4.18 2.43
CA GLN A 358 -14.15 2.75 2.20
C GLN A 358 -15.41 2.19 2.86
N LEU A 359 -16.16 1.46 2.07
CA LEU A 359 -17.22 0.57 2.53
C LEU A 359 -16.81 -0.86 2.23
N ALA A 360 -17.06 -1.77 3.15
CA ALA A 360 -16.75 -3.16 2.95
C ALA A 360 -17.87 -4.07 3.41
N ALA A 361 -18.07 -5.15 2.66
CA ALA A 361 -18.99 -6.23 2.95
C ALA A 361 -18.22 -7.55 2.97
N PRO A 362 -17.75 -8.03 4.12
CA PRO A 362 -17.08 -9.32 4.25
C PRO A 362 -18.06 -10.47 4.38
N TRP A 363 -17.70 -11.65 3.85
CA TRP A 363 -18.38 -12.93 4.11
C TRP A 363 -17.34 -14.02 4.42
N ARG A 364 -17.78 -15.23 4.77
CA ARG A 364 -16.92 -16.28 5.34
C ARG A 364 -15.61 -16.53 4.58
N ARG A 365 -15.62 -16.45 3.25
CA ARG A 365 -14.46 -16.73 2.38
C ARG A 365 -14.27 -15.69 1.30
N GLY A 366 -14.55 -14.43 1.60
CA GLY A 366 -14.40 -13.37 0.61
C GLY A 366 -14.86 -12.02 1.13
N PHE A 367 -14.77 -11.03 0.27
CA PHE A 367 -15.16 -9.67 0.60
C PHE A 367 -15.51 -8.87 -0.66
N ALA A 368 -16.27 -7.81 -0.47
CA ALA A 368 -16.36 -6.69 -1.40
C ALA A 368 -15.90 -5.43 -0.69
N VAL A 369 -15.03 -4.66 -1.33
CA VAL A 369 -14.56 -3.36 -0.84
C VAL A 369 -14.76 -2.33 -1.92
N LEU A 370 -15.53 -1.30 -1.61
CA LEU A 370 -15.71 -0.09 -2.40
C LEU A 370 -14.88 1.03 -1.76
N TRP A 371 -14.01 1.64 -2.53
CA TRP A 371 -13.25 2.82 -2.15
C TRP A 371 -13.53 3.96 -3.11
N ALA A 372 -13.63 5.19 -2.60
CA ALA A 372 -13.76 6.39 -3.41
C ALA A 372 -13.03 7.57 -2.76
N ALA A 373 -12.58 8.55 -3.54
CA ALA A 373 -11.94 9.77 -3.06
C ALA A 373 -12.20 10.94 -4.01
N ALA A 374 -12.33 12.12 -3.43
CA ALA A 374 -12.34 13.37 -4.16
C ALA A 374 -11.54 14.41 -3.39
N ASN A 375 -10.70 15.14 -4.09
CA ASN A 375 -9.98 16.28 -3.57
C ASN A 375 -9.78 17.32 -4.66
N GLY A 376 -9.51 18.56 -4.28
CA GLY A 376 -9.26 19.62 -5.25
C GLY A 376 -8.90 20.93 -4.58
N VAL A 377 -8.74 21.95 -5.41
CA VAL A 377 -8.55 23.32 -4.96
C VAL A 377 -9.59 24.20 -5.65
N LEU A 378 -10.30 24.98 -4.87
CA LEU A 378 -11.23 26.01 -5.31
C LEU A 378 -10.54 27.36 -5.16
N THR A 379 -10.62 28.19 -6.20
CA THR A 379 -10.11 29.56 -6.20
C THR A 379 -11.22 30.48 -6.65
N GLY A 380 -11.62 31.44 -5.83
CA GLY A 380 -12.78 32.31 -6.11
C GLY A 380 -14.09 31.52 -6.30
N GLY A 381 -14.24 30.36 -5.66
CA GLY A 381 -15.41 29.49 -5.77
C GLY A 381 -15.41 28.59 -7.03
N VAL A 382 -14.41 28.68 -7.90
CA VAL A 382 -14.29 27.88 -9.12
C VAL A 382 -13.23 26.77 -8.92
N PRO A 383 -13.49 25.51 -9.37
CA PRO A 383 -12.50 24.46 -9.32
C PRO A 383 -11.26 24.80 -10.15
N ASP A 384 -10.12 25.01 -9.49
CA ASP A 384 -8.82 25.25 -10.14
C ASP A 384 -8.16 23.93 -10.54
N SER A 385 -8.06 22.99 -9.62
CA SER A 385 -7.54 21.64 -9.87
C SER A 385 -8.32 20.61 -9.05
N GLY A 386 -8.23 19.35 -9.43
CA GLY A 386 -8.89 18.32 -8.63
C GLY A 386 -8.70 16.91 -9.18
N ARG A 387 -9.07 15.97 -8.32
CA ARG A 387 -9.07 14.52 -8.61
C ARG A 387 -10.30 13.88 -8.02
N VAL A 388 -10.93 13.02 -8.80
CA VAL A 388 -11.93 12.06 -8.34
C VAL A 388 -11.45 10.66 -8.70
N ALA A 389 -11.59 9.70 -7.79
CA ALA A 389 -11.21 8.32 -8.06
C ALA A 389 -12.08 7.36 -7.24
N GLY A 390 -12.31 6.16 -7.75
CA GLY A 390 -12.99 5.10 -7.02
C GLY A 390 -12.59 3.72 -7.54
N ALA A 391 -12.69 2.72 -6.67
CA ALA A 391 -12.43 1.33 -7.00
C ALA A 391 -13.33 0.39 -6.20
N LEU A 392 -13.79 -0.66 -6.88
CA LEU A 392 -14.49 -1.80 -6.30
C LEU A 392 -13.63 -3.04 -6.47
N THR A 393 -13.37 -3.75 -5.39
CA THR A 393 -12.71 -5.06 -5.42
C THR A 393 -13.62 -6.09 -4.76
N ILE A 394 -13.90 -7.17 -5.46
CA ILE A 394 -14.63 -8.33 -4.95
C ILE A 394 -13.68 -9.53 -5.04
N ALA A 395 -13.51 -10.26 -3.95
CA ALA A 395 -12.72 -11.48 -3.94
C ALA A 395 -13.47 -12.61 -3.23
N SER A 396 -13.42 -13.81 -3.80
CA SER A 396 -14.11 -14.98 -3.27
C SER A 396 -13.23 -16.23 -3.35
N GLN A 397 -13.13 -16.95 -2.23
CA GLN A 397 -12.48 -18.26 -2.08
C GLN A 397 -13.49 -19.36 -1.76
N ASN A 398 -14.73 -19.23 -2.23
CA ASN A 398 -15.80 -20.18 -1.94
C ASN A 398 -15.54 -21.56 -2.57
N LEU A 399 -14.82 -21.62 -3.69
CA LEU A 399 -14.38 -22.86 -4.32
C LEU A 399 -13.02 -23.28 -3.77
N ARG A 400 -12.79 -24.58 -3.70
CA ARG A 400 -11.54 -25.13 -3.17
C ARG A 400 -10.38 -24.85 -4.15
N HIS A 401 -9.23 -24.39 -3.60
CA HIS A 401 -8.02 -24.09 -4.38
C HIS A 401 -8.18 -22.98 -5.42
N GLN A 402 -9.20 -22.15 -5.28
CA GLN A 402 -9.57 -21.11 -6.26
C GLN A 402 -9.82 -19.77 -5.57
N THR A 403 -9.39 -18.69 -6.20
CA THR A 403 -9.69 -17.31 -5.78
C THR A 403 -10.17 -16.51 -6.97
N LEU A 404 -11.47 -16.27 -7.03
CA LEU A 404 -12.08 -15.38 -8.03
C LEU A 404 -11.94 -13.93 -7.57
N ILE A 405 -11.50 -13.06 -8.47
CA ILE A 405 -11.32 -11.62 -8.23
C ILE A 405 -12.01 -10.84 -9.35
N VAL A 406 -12.82 -9.86 -8.95
CA VAL A 406 -13.35 -8.82 -9.83
C VAL A 406 -12.86 -7.49 -9.31
N HIS A 407 -12.24 -6.70 -10.16
CA HIS A 407 -11.77 -5.37 -9.83
C HIS A 407 -12.23 -4.38 -10.88
N ALA A 408 -12.74 -3.23 -10.41
CA ALA A 408 -13.13 -2.12 -11.27
C ALA A 408 -12.62 -0.83 -10.65
N GLU A 409 -11.96 0.01 -11.43
CA GLU A 409 -11.53 1.31 -10.96
C GLU A 409 -11.73 2.38 -12.03
N GLY A 410 -11.93 3.62 -11.57
CA GLY A 410 -12.03 4.79 -12.43
C GLY A 410 -11.48 6.02 -11.72
N ALA A 411 -10.91 6.96 -12.52
CA ALA A 411 -10.44 8.21 -11.99
C ALA A 411 -10.43 9.31 -13.06
N ALA A 412 -10.59 10.56 -12.61
CA ALA A 412 -10.47 11.74 -13.44
C ALA A 412 -9.67 12.83 -12.73
N LEU A 413 -8.87 13.56 -13.51
CA LEU A 413 -8.09 14.72 -13.09
C LEU A 413 -8.60 15.97 -13.80
N ARG A 414 -8.59 17.07 -13.09
CA ARG A 414 -8.83 18.41 -13.63
C ARG A 414 -7.56 19.23 -13.45
N ARG A 415 -7.02 19.79 -14.55
CA ARG A 415 -5.79 20.58 -14.58
C ARG A 415 -4.66 19.96 -13.73
N PRO A 416 -4.25 18.73 -14.03
CA PRO A 416 -3.16 18.09 -13.32
C PRO A 416 -1.86 18.86 -13.53
N LYS A 417 -0.93 18.74 -12.58
CA LYS A 417 0.45 19.17 -12.79
C LYS A 417 1.13 18.22 -13.78
N PRO A 418 2.13 18.69 -14.54
CA PRO A 418 2.90 17.82 -15.42
C PRO A 418 3.40 16.58 -14.69
N GLY A 419 3.22 15.38 -15.26
CA GLY A 419 3.58 14.10 -14.69
C GLY A 419 2.61 13.54 -13.65
N ALA A 420 1.46 14.18 -13.42
CA ALA A 420 0.39 13.65 -12.58
C ALA A 420 -0.67 12.91 -13.41
N GLU A 421 -0.57 12.93 -14.74
CA GLU A 421 -1.42 12.21 -15.66
C GLU A 421 -1.37 10.69 -15.37
N PHE A 422 -2.43 10.01 -15.71
CA PHE A 422 -2.46 8.55 -15.64
C PHE A 422 -1.62 7.97 -16.78
N ASP A 423 -0.83 6.97 -16.43
CA ASP A 423 -0.04 6.18 -17.35
C ASP A 423 -0.25 4.71 -16.98
N LEU A 424 -1.05 4.02 -17.79
CA LEU A 424 -1.43 2.64 -17.55
C LEU A 424 -0.56 1.71 -18.38
N TRP A 425 0.09 0.81 -17.71
CA TRP A 425 0.89 -0.23 -18.35
C TRP A 425 0.86 -1.53 -17.54
N ASN A 426 1.31 -2.60 -18.14
CA ASN A 426 1.09 -3.98 -17.69
C ASN A 426 1.58 -4.31 -16.27
N SER A 427 2.24 -3.40 -15.57
CA SER A 427 2.93 -3.77 -14.34
C SER A 427 2.05 -3.83 -13.11
N GLN A 428 1.10 -2.92 -12.91
CA GLN A 428 0.27 -2.91 -11.69
C GLN A 428 -1.01 -2.05 -11.74
N ASN A 429 -1.27 -1.32 -12.81
CA ASN A 429 -2.28 -0.26 -12.81
C ASN A 429 -3.12 -0.18 -14.08
N GLY A 430 -3.15 -1.25 -14.87
CA GLY A 430 -3.89 -1.28 -16.11
C GLY A 430 -3.98 -2.67 -16.72
N PRO A 431 -4.59 -2.78 -17.92
CA PRO A 431 -4.72 -4.04 -18.62
C PRO A 431 -3.37 -4.71 -18.90
N ARG A 432 -3.31 -6.03 -18.72
CA ARG A 432 -2.11 -6.84 -18.97
C ARG A 432 -1.73 -6.86 -20.44
N VAL A 433 -0.47 -7.18 -20.71
CA VAL A 433 0.12 -7.43 -22.04
C VAL A 433 0.11 -6.25 -23.00
N PHE A 434 -0.09 -5.03 -22.49
CA PHE A 434 0.09 -3.80 -23.27
C PHE A 434 1.46 -3.16 -23.03
N GLY A 435 1.95 -2.38 -23.98
CA GLY A 435 3.20 -1.62 -23.88
C GLY A 435 3.17 -0.53 -22.82
N ILE A 436 4.33 0.00 -22.49
CA ILE A 436 4.45 1.17 -21.63
C ILE A 436 3.89 2.39 -22.38
N HIS A 437 3.32 3.35 -21.62
CA HIS A 437 2.71 4.59 -22.17
C HIS A 437 1.61 4.38 -23.20
N GLN A 438 1.11 3.13 -23.35
CA GLN A 438 0.06 2.80 -24.30
C GLN A 438 -1.25 3.55 -24.01
N PHE A 439 -1.55 3.77 -22.74
CA PHE A 439 -2.73 4.46 -22.28
C PHE A 439 -2.33 5.56 -21.31
N THR A 440 -2.36 6.80 -21.79
CA THR A 440 -2.01 7.99 -20.99
C THR A 440 -3.12 9.04 -21.05
N GLY A 441 -3.26 9.84 -20.00
CA GLY A 441 -4.25 10.89 -19.99
C GLY A 441 -4.73 11.33 -18.62
N THR A 442 -5.78 12.13 -18.60
CA THR A 442 -6.38 12.71 -17.38
C THR A 442 -7.61 11.97 -16.90
N ARG A 443 -8.09 10.99 -17.66
CA ARG A 443 -9.18 10.08 -17.30
C ARG A 443 -8.71 8.66 -17.46
N ARG A 444 -9.15 7.75 -16.58
CA ARG A 444 -8.85 6.33 -16.69
C ARG A 444 -10.01 5.46 -16.22
N VAL A 445 -10.06 4.26 -16.78
CA VAL A 445 -10.89 3.16 -16.30
C VAL A 445 -10.10 1.86 -16.42
N TRP A 446 -10.28 0.94 -15.48
CA TRP A 446 -9.73 -0.41 -15.54
C TRP A 446 -10.69 -1.40 -14.90
N LEU A 447 -10.98 -2.46 -15.64
CA LEU A 447 -11.76 -3.61 -15.21
C LEU A 447 -10.87 -4.85 -15.31
N ALA A 448 -10.85 -5.68 -14.29
CA ALA A 448 -10.12 -6.94 -14.27
C ALA A 448 -10.98 -8.05 -13.67
N LEU A 449 -11.06 -9.15 -14.38
CA LEU A 449 -11.60 -10.42 -13.90
C LEU A 449 -10.44 -11.44 -13.91
N GLU A 450 -10.19 -12.08 -12.78
CA GLU A 450 -9.10 -13.03 -12.63
C GLU A 450 -9.55 -14.19 -11.76
N ASP A 451 -9.29 -15.41 -12.23
CA ASP A 451 -9.55 -16.63 -11.47
C ASP A 451 -8.21 -17.33 -11.16
N ARG A 452 -7.78 -17.28 -9.92
CA ARG A 452 -6.50 -17.83 -9.45
C ARG A 452 -6.69 -19.26 -8.99
N LEU A 453 -6.19 -20.21 -9.78
CA LEU A 453 -6.20 -21.64 -9.52
C LEU A 453 -4.86 -22.09 -8.93
N LEU A 454 -4.88 -22.67 -7.74
CA LEU A 454 -3.70 -23.25 -7.11
C LEU A 454 -3.43 -24.63 -7.73
N VAL A 455 -2.24 -24.81 -8.30
CA VAL A 455 -1.77 -26.07 -8.90
C VAL A 455 -0.91 -26.86 -7.93
N ALA A 456 0.07 -26.19 -7.30
CA ALA A 456 0.93 -26.78 -6.28
C ALA A 456 1.13 -25.80 -5.14
N ASP A 457 0.93 -26.29 -3.91
CA ASP A 457 0.91 -25.46 -2.71
C ASP A 457 2.31 -25.14 -2.18
N ASP A 458 3.18 -26.12 -2.14
CA ASP A 458 4.53 -25.99 -1.57
C ASP A 458 5.51 -26.92 -2.28
N LEU A 459 5.75 -26.65 -3.58
CA LEU A 459 6.66 -27.44 -4.39
C LEU A 459 8.08 -27.37 -3.83
N TRP A 460 8.64 -28.53 -3.49
CA TRP A 460 9.95 -28.69 -2.82
C TRP A 460 10.11 -27.94 -1.51
N GLY A 461 9.00 -27.61 -0.81
CA GLY A 461 9.03 -26.81 0.40
C GLY A 461 9.45 -25.35 0.20
N LEU A 462 9.44 -24.84 -1.04
CA LEU A 462 9.99 -23.52 -1.40
C LEU A 462 9.04 -22.64 -2.21
N MET A 463 8.20 -23.21 -3.08
CA MET A 463 7.43 -22.46 -4.05
C MET A 463 5.99 -22.93 -4.18
N GLY A 464 5.06 -21.98 -4.28
CA GLY A 464 3.71 -22.23 -4.76
C GLY A 464 3.60 -21.95 -6.26
N VAL A 465 2.79 -22.73 -6.96
CA VAL A 465 2.54 -22.60 -8.39
C VAL A 465 1.04 -22.56 -8.63
N GLY A 466 0.59 -21.67 -9.49
CA GLY A 466 -0.79 -21.55 -9.91
C GLY A 466 -0.92 -21.04 -11.33
N VAL A 467 -2.12 -21.13 -11.85
CA VAL A 467 -2.49 -20.52 -13.13
C VAL A 467 -3.67 -19.56 -12.91
N ALA A 468 -3.77 -18.55 -13.75
CA ALA A 468 -4.90 -17.62 -13.66
C ALA A 468 -5.37 -17.21 -15.06
N PRO A 469 -6.50 -17.74 -15.56
CA PRO A 469 -7.22 -17.11 -16.64
C PRO A 469 -7.65 -15.70 -16.23
N PHE A 470 -7.60 -14.76 -17.18
CA PHE A 470 -7.95 -13.37 -16.94
C PHE A 470 -8.66 -12.71 -18.12
N LEU A 471 -9.44 -11.71 -17.80
CA LEU A 471 -10.00 -10.73 -18.73
C LEU A 471 -9.76 -9.35 -18.16
N ASP A 472 -8.99 -8.53 -18.85
CA ASP A 472 -8.77 -7.13 -18.52
C ASP A 472 -9.39 -6.23 -19.59
N TYR A 473 -9.93 -5.08 -19.18
CA TYR A 473 -10.42 -4.05 -20.09
C TYR A 473 -10.22 -2.68 -19.48
N GLY A 474 -9.67 -1.73 -20.23
CA GLY A 474 -9.48 -0.38 -19.71
C GLY A 474 -8.58 0.47 -20.59
N GLY A 475 -8.23 1.63 -20.06
CA GLY A 475 -7.34 2.58 -20.70
C GLY A 475 -7.33 3.92 -19.99
N ALA A 476 -6.54 4.83 -20.54
CA ALA A 476 -6.52 6.24 -20.14
C ALA A 476 -6.49 7.13 -21.37
N TRP A 477 -7.07 8.33 -21.24
CA TRP A 477 -7.19 9.30 -22.33
C TRP A 477 -7.27 10.72 -21.77
N TYR A 478 -6.97 11.70 -22.59
CA TYR A 478 -7.16 13.11 -22.25
C TYR A 478 -8.64 13.51 -22.37
N ALA A 479 -9.05 14.53 -21.59
CA ALA A 479 -10.46 14.92 -21.50
C ALA A 479 -11.03 15.48 -22.82
N ASP A 480 -10.17 15.99 -23.67
CA ASP A 480 -10.44 16.57 -25.01
C ASP A 480 -10.33 15.54 -26.14
N GLU A 481 -10.04 14.28 -25.83
CA GLU A 481 -9.87 13.20 -26.80
C GLU A 481 -10.92 12.10 -26.62
N PRO A 482 -11.18 11.31 -27.67
CA PRO A 482 -11.98 10.10 -27.56
C PRO A 482 -11.35 9.09 -26.59
N ALA A 483 -12.20 8.32 -25.89
CA ALA A 483 -11.73 7.30 -24.97
C ALA A 483 -10.89 6.24 -25.69
N ARG A 484 -9.64 6.03 -25.21
CA ARG A 484 -8.73 4.99 -25.69
C ARG A 484 -8.81 3.80 -24.75
N LEU A 485 -9.45 2.75 -25.22
CA LEU A 485 -9.68 1.54 -24.43
C LEU A 485 -9.19 0.30 -25.19
N GLY A 486 -8.53 -0.59 -24.46
CA GLY A 486 -8.11 -1.88 -24.95
C GLY A 486 -8.44 -2.96 -23.94
N GLY A 487 -8.59 -4.17 -24.41
CA GLY A 487 -8.79 -5.34 -23.56
C GLY A 487 -7.85 -6.46 -23.91
N ALA A 488 -7.68 -7.37 -22.97
CA ALA A 488 -6.93 -8.59 -23.17
C ALA A 488 -7.61 -9.76 -22.45
N VAL A 489 -7.73 -10.88 -23.14
CA VAL A 489 -8.12 -12.17 -22.57
C VAL A 489 -6.94 -13.12 -22.66
N GLY A 490 -6.66 -13.86 -21.59
CA GLY A 490 -5.48 -14.71 -21.57
C GLY A 490 -5.36 -15.57 -20.34
N MET A 491 -4.16 -16.10 -20.17
CA MET A 491 -3.78 -16.94 -19.04
C MET A 491 -2.43 -16.50 -18.50
N SER A 492 -2.26 -16.57 -17.19
CA SER A 492 -0.98 -16.37 -16.54
C SER A 492 -0.54 -17.58 -15.73
N LEU A 493 0.76 -17.90 -15.79
CA LEU A 493 1.44 -18.76 -14.84
C LEU A 493 1.90 -17.90 -13.66
N ARG A 494 1.60 -18.35 -12.45
CA ARG A 494 1.90 -17.63 -11.20
C ARG A 494 2.84 -18.49 -10.36
N ILE A 495 3.99 -17.94 -9.98
CA ILE A 495 4.99 -18.63 -9.16
C ILE A 495 5.40 -17.70 -8.03
N GLY A 496 5.42 -18.19 -6.81
CA GLY A 496 5.83 -17.39 -5.65
C GLY A 496 6.40 -18.22 -4.53
N PRO A 497 7.29 -17.65 -3.71
CA PRO A 497 7.91 -18.36 -2.60
C PRO A 497 6.90 -18.59 -1.47
N THR A 498 7.02 -19.76 -0.83
CA THR A 498 6.18 -20.16 0.32
C THR A 498 6.81 -19.79 1.66
N ARG A 499 8.12 -19.52 1.72
CA ARG A 499 8.87 -19.20 2.94
C ARG A 499 9.30 -17.72 3.06
N ALA A 500 9.12 -16.93 2.00
CA ALA A 500 9.46 -15.51 2.04
C ALA A 500 8.34 -14.67 2.67
N VAL A 501 8.69 -13.69 3.44
CA VAL A 501 7.72 -12.84 4.18
C VAL A 501 6.94 -11.98 3.24
N ARG A 502 7.21 -11.39 2.30
CA ARG A 502 6.44 -10.75 1.23
C ARG A 502 6.64 -11.55 -0.04
N GLY A 503 6.09 -12.73 -0.09
CA GLY A 503 6.17 -13.54 -1.27
C GLY A 503 5.53 -12.84 -2.46
N ASP A 504 6.29 -11.99 -3.16
CA ASP A 504 5.84 -11.46 -4.43
C ASP A 504 5.68 -12.63 -5.39
N VAL A 505 4.49 -12.76 -5.94
CA VAL A 505 4.21 -13.76 -6.97
C VAL A 505 4.72 -13.22 -8.30
N ALA A 506 5.57 -13.95 -8.99
CA ALA A 506 5.91 -13.68 -10.38
C ALA A 506 4.77 -14.16 -11.27
N GLU A 507 4.41 -13.37 -12.25
CA GLU A 507 3.35 -13.66 -13.19
C GLU A 507 3.87 -13.58 -14.62
N PHE A 508 3.70 -14.70 -15.37
CA PHE A 508 4.03 -14.83 -16.77
C PHE A 508 2.70 -14.91 -17.54
N ALA A 509 2.30 -13.83 -18.16
CA ALA A 509 1.02 -13.70 -18.83
C ALA A 509 1.16 -13.76 -20.34
N VAL A 510 0.26 -14.52 -20.98
CA VAL A 510 0.02 -14.53 -22.43
C VAL A 510 -1.42 -14.10 -22.65
N GLY A 511 -1.66 -13.16 -23.55
CA GLY A 511 -3.01 -12.68 -23.81
C GLY A 511 -3.23 -12.24 -25.24
N TYR A 512 -4.49 -12.37 -25.67
CA TYR A 512 -4.98 -11.86 -26.93
C TYR A 512 -5.60 -10.48 -26.70
N ARG A 513 -5.08 -9.47 -27.38
CA ARG A 513 -5.51 -8.07 -27.31
C ARG A 513 -6.68 -7.80 -28.24
N PHE A 514 -7.63 -7.01 -27.77
CA PHE A 514 -8.79 -6.55 -28.55
C PHE A 514 -9.11 -5.08 -28.22
N GLY A 515 -9.97 -4.46 -29.00
CA GLY A 515 -10.32 -3.05 -28.87
C GLY A 515 -9.59 -2.15 -29.88
N LYS A 516 -9.75 -0.84 -29.74
CA LYS A 516 -9.21 0.17 -30.67
C LYS A 516 -8.03 0.96 -30.09
N GLY A 517 -7.68 0.73 -28.83
CA GLY A 517 -6.71 1.52 -28.07
C GLY A 517 -5.26 1.17 -28.31
N PHE A 518 -4.91 0.29 -29.24
CA PHE A 518 -3.53 -0.12 -29.49
C PHE A 518 -3.24 -0.39 -30.96
N SER A 519 -1.95 -0.35 -31.30
CA SER A 519 -1.36 -0.76 -32.58
C SER A 519 -0.45 -1.97 -32.38
N GLY A 520 -0.17 -2.74 -33.44
CA GLY A 520 0.76 -3.86 -33.43
C GLY A 520 0.10 -5.24 -33.24
N SER A 521 0.88 -6.23 -32.75
CA SER A 521 0.44 -7.62 -32.64
C SER A 521 -0.76 -7.77 -31.70
N ARG A 522 -1.70 -8.64 -32.07
CA ARG A 522 -2.82 -9.01 -31.20
C ARG A 522 -2.41 -9.93 -30.06
N TRP A 523 -1.30 -10.63 -30.15
CA TRP A 523 -0.74 -11.40 -29.07
C TRP A 523 0.26 -10.59 -28.28
N GLY A 524 0.18 -10.68 -26.95
CA GLY A 524 1.07 -10.00 -26.03
C GLY A 524 1.57 -10.94 -24.94
N LEU A 525 2.81 -10.71 -24.55
CA LEU A 525 3.48 -11.37 -23.42
C LEU A 525 3.80 -10.33 -22.36
N ALA A 526 3.69 -10.71 -21.09
CA ALA A 526 4.13 -9.89 -19.98
C ALA A 526 4.73 -10.76 -18.88
N ILE A 527 5.87 -10.31 -18.36
CA ILE A 527 6.45 -10.82 -17.12
C ILE A 527 6.35 -9.70 -16.10
N ARG A 528 5.69 -9.97 -14.97
CA ARG A 528 5.44 -8.94 -13.97
C ARG A 528 5.33 -9.53 -12.57
N LYS A 529 5.32 -8.68 -11.56
CA LYS A 529 4.79 -9.06 -10.24
C LYS A 529 3.28 -9.18 -10.33
N GLY A 530 2.70 -10.21 -9.72
CA GLY A 530 1.26 -10.37 -9.65
C GLY A 530 0.60 -9.16 -9.00
N VAL A 531 -0.55 -8.75 -9.54
CA VAL A 531 -1.32 -7.64 -9.00
C VAL A 531 -1.81 -7.97 -7.60
N ARG A 532 -1.71 -7.01 -6.70
CA ARG A 532 -2.33 -7.04 -5.38
C ARG A 532 -3.56 -6.14 -5.40
N TYR A 533 -4.68 -6.73 -5.14
CA TYR A 533 -5.96 -6.04 -5.04
C TYR A 533 -6.29 -5.65 -3.61
#